data_b401bc7093a34354e07304342505eba2
#
_entry.id   b401bc7093a34354e07304342505eba2
#
_cell.length_a   1.000
_cell.length_b   1.000
_cell.length_c   1.000
_cell.angle_alpha   90.00
_cell.angle_beta   90.00
_cell.angle_gamma   90.00
#
_symmetry.space_group_name_H-M   'P 1'
#
loop_
_entity.id
_entity.type
_entity.pdbx_description
1 polymer ?
#
loop_
_entity_poly.entity_id
_entity_poly.type
_entity_poly.pdbx_seq_one_letter_code
_entity_poly.pdbx_strand_id
1 'polypeptide(L)'
;MKILGIGNAIVDVICKVEDRYLSDNGLTKSTMKLVDEIEFKKLLSTLIIEDTVSGGSVANSIVGLSQLGNKVGFIGKVNDDDLGQKYENGLKKENVDYFYSKKREILPTGTCLILITPDSERTMCTFLGTAGKINENDVDVNSIKNSEIVFLEGYLWDEGEPKSAFDKAIKNSNRVAMSLSDLFCVERHKKHFLNLVQNKLDITFANEQEISSLIDAKKFEEVVAFGQQTERLIIVTRGENGSIAINKDQIIECESKKDLDIKDLTGAGDLFAAGYLHGYINNLTIRESLEKGTDMSSKVIQQIGARLI
;
A
#
# COMPACT_ATOMS: atom_id res chain seq x y z
N MET A 1 -19.13 0.90 8.31
CA MET A 1 -17.92 1.54 7.71
C MET A 1 -17.86 1.08 6.26
N LYS A 2 -17.32 1.90 5.36
CA LYS A 2 -17.26 1.54 3.94
C LYS A 2 -16.06 0.64 3.64
N ILE A 3 -14.86 1.06 4.05
CA ILE A 3 -13.63 0.31 3.79
C ILE A 3 -12.83 0.17 5.07
N LEU A 4 -12.30 -1.03 5.29
CA LEU A 4 -11.34 -1.34 6.35
C LEU A 4 -10.01 -1.75 5.70
N GLY A 5 -8.95 -0.98 5.91
CA GLY A 5 -7.59 -1.35 5.50
C GLY A 5 -6.92 -2.26 6.52
N ILE A 6 -6.15 -3.23 6.04
CA ILE A 6 -5.25 -4.03 6.86
C ILE A 6 -3.88 -4.02 6.20
N GLY A 7 -2.88 -3.49 6.89
CA GLY A 7 -1.54 -3.31 6.33
C GLY A 7 -0.46 -3.05 7.36
N ASN A 8 0.75 -2.84 6.89
CA ASN A 8 1.89 -2.49 7.73
C ASN A 8 1.71 -1.08 8.32
N ALA A 9 1.69 -1.01 9.65
CA ALA A 9 1.71 0.26 10.38
C ALA A 9 3.15 0.74 10.51
N ILE A 10 3.61 1.53 9.55
CA ILE A 10 4.99 2.02 9.44
C ILE A 10 5.03 3.52 9.70
N VAL A 11 6.00 3.97 10.50
CA VAL A 11 6.32 5.39 10.63
C VAL A 11 7.45 5.74 9.68
N ASP A 12 7.20 6.65 8.76
CA ASP A 12 8.22 7.18 7.86
C ASP A 12 9.04 8.24 8.59
N VAL A 13 10.35 8.06 8.62
CA VAL A 13 11.34 8.99 9.19
C VAL A 13 12.10 9.61 8.04
N ILE A 14 11.85 10.90 7.80
CA ILE A 14 12.39 11.63 6.65
C ILE A 14 13.73 12.24 7.04
N CYS A 15 14.76 11.95 6.24
CA CYS A 15 16.12 12.45 6.44
C CYS A 15 16.70 12.92 5.10
N LYS A 16 17.45 14.03 5.11
CA LYS A 16 18.24 14.47 3.96
C LYS A 16 19.63 13.93 4.06
N VAL A 17 20.15 13.41 2.96
CA VAL A 17 21.48 12.80 2.88
C VAL A 17 22.18 13.18 1.58
N GLU A 18 23.53 13.17 1.59
CA GLU A 18 24.31 13.26 0.37
C GLU A 18 24.39 11.88 -0.34
N ASP A 19 24.60 11.85 -1.66
CA ASP A 19 24.77 10.60 -2.42
C ASP A 19 25.84 9.69 -1.83
N ARG A 20 26.92 10.29 -1.28
CA ARG A 20 27.99 9.56 -0.60
C ARG A 20 27.50 8.74 0.59
N TYR A 21 26.48 9.24 1.32
CA TYR A 21 25.90 8.49 2.45
C TYR A 21 25.34 7.15 1.99
N LEU A 22 24.65 7.12 0.85
CA LEU A 22 24.11 5.89 0.28
C LEU A 22 25.21 4.89 -0.06
N SER A 23 26.25 5.34 -0.78
CA SER A 23 27.38 4.49 -1.17
C SER A 23 28.16 3.97 0.02
N ASP A 24 28.45 4.81 1.03
CA ASP A 24 29.20 4.44 2.25
C ASP A 24 28.42 3.40 3.10
N ASN A 25 27.10 3.32 2.98
CA ASN A 25 26.26 2.34 3.67
C ASN A 25 25.77 1.19 2.78
N GLY A 26 26.27 1.07 1.54
CA GLY A 26 25.91 -0.02 0.62
C GLY A 26 24.41 -0.01 0.24
N LEU A 27 23.84 1.20 0.09
CA LEU A 27 22.45 1.40 -0.30
C LEU A 27 22.37 1.77 -1.79
N THR A 28 21.48 1.09 -2.51
CA THR A 28 21.22 1.41 -3.92
C THR A 28 20.20 2.54 -3.98
N LYS A 29 20.58 3.63 -4.65
CA LYS A 29 19.73 4.81 -4.81
C LYS A 29 18.40 4.46 -5.47
N SER A 30 17.34 5.14 -5.07
CA SER A 30 15.99 5.01 -5.62
C SER A 30 15.37 3.61 -5.47
N THR A 31 15.83 2.84 -4.47
CA THR A 31 15.28 1.51 -4.17
C THR A 31 14.78 1.42 -2.73
N MET A 32 13.99 0.36 -2.47
CA MET A 32 13.60 -0.04 -1.12
C MET A 32 14.41 -1.26 -0.69
N LYS A 33 14.94 -1.22 0.53
CA LYS A 33 15.65 -2.32 1.18
C LYS A 33 14.99 -2.64 2.52
N LEU A 34 14.68 -3.92 2.76
CA LEU A 34 14.37 -4.39 4.10
C LEU A 34 15.66 -4.51 4.92
N VAL A 35 15.65 -3.95 6.12
CA VAL A 35 16.77 -3.97 7.06
C VAL A 35 16.35 -4.62 8.37
N ASP A 36 17.31 -5.20 9.09
CA ASP A 36 17.09 -5.68 10.45
C ASP A 36 17.21 -4.54 11.49
N GLU A 37 16.92 -4.85 12.74
CA GLU A 37 16.96 -3.86 13.82
C GLU A 37 18.38 -3.26 14.03
N ILE A 38 19.41 -4.07 13.83
CA ILE A 38 20.81 -3.63 14.04
C ILE A 38 21.23 -2.65 12.95
N GLU A 39 20.96 -3.00 11.69
CA GLU A 39 21.23 -2.15 10.53
C GLU A 39 20.41 -0.86 10.61
N PHE A 40 19.13 -0.95 10.95
CA PHE A 40 18.26 0.20 11.13
C PHE A 40 18.80 1.18 12.17
N LYS A 41 19.15 0.69 13.38
CA LYS A 41 19.71 1.52 14.46
C LYS A 41 21.04 2.16 14.06
N LYS A 42 21.89 1.42 13.35
CA LYS A 42 23.16 1.93 12.84
C LYS A 42 22.91 3.11 11.88
N LEU A 43 22.04 2.95 10.90
CA LEU A 43 21.70 4.02 9.95
C LEU A 43 21.11 5.22 10.69
N LEU A 44 20.10 5.01 11.52
CA LEU A 44 19.42 6.08 12.24
C LEU A 44 20.35 6.89 13.14
N SER A 45 21.32 6.24 13.77
CA SER A 45 22.27 6.92 14.70
C SER A 45 23.13 8.00 14.04
N THR A 46 23.25 8.00 12.73
CA THR A 46 24.07 8.94 11.94
C THR A 46 23.24 9.97 11.17
N LEU A 47 21.91 9.92 11.30
CA LEU A 47 20.98 10.75 10.54
C LEU A 47 20.39 11.88 11.39
N ILE A 48 20.11 12.99 10.72
CA ILE A 48 19.30 14.08 11.29
C ILE A 48 17.87 13.87 10.79
N ILE A 49 16.93 13.72 11.71
CA ILE A 49 15.51 13.54 11.40
C ILE A 49 14.93 14.91 11.08
N GLU A 50 14.41 15.08 9.87
CA GLU A 50 13.68 16.28 9.43
C GLU A 50 12.21 16.21 9.85
N ASP A 51 11.57 15.05 9.64
CA ASP A 51 10.14 14.85 9.97
C ASP A 51 9.81 13.38 10.22
N THR A 52 8.66 13.12 10.85
CA THR A 52 8.12 11.78 11.07
C THR A 52 6.63 11.75 10.75
N VAL A 53 6.23 10.89 9.81
CA VAL A 53 4.86 10.80 9.30
C VAL A 53 4.33 9.36 9.42
N SER A 54 3.05 9.21 9.75
CA SER A 54 2.41 7.89 9.67
C SER A 54 2.33 7.44 8.22
N GLY A 55 3.02 6.36 7.87
CA GLY A 55 3.09 5.79 6.51
C GLY A 55 2.38 4.45 6.39
N GLY A 56 2.82 3.63 5.44
CA GLY A 56 2.25 2.35 5.07
C GLY A 56 1.33 2.45 3.85
N SER A 57 1.48 1.54 2.89
CA SER A 57 0.80 1.60 1.59
C SER A 57 -0.73 1.64 1.73
N VAL A 58 -1.33 0.61 2.32
CA VAL A 58 -2.80 0.62 2.54
C VAL A 58 -3.22 1.75 3.48
N ALA A 59 -2.42 2.13 4.48
CA ALA A 59 -2.75 3.27 5.33
C ALA A 59 -2.82 4.59 4.55
N ASN A 60 -1.95 4.79 3.56
CA ASN A 60 -2.02 5.95 2.65
C ASN A 60 -3.31 5.95 1.83
N SER A 61 -3.69 4.79 1.30
CA SER A 61 -4.97 4.63 0.58
C SER A 61 -6.18 4.93 1.48
N ILE A 62 -6.15 4.45 2.73
CA ILE A 62 -7.23 4.69 3.70
C ILE A 62 -7.33 6.17 4.06
N VAL A 63 -6.20 6.86 4.24
CA VAL A 63 -6.19 8.31 4.44
C VAL A 63 -6.75 9.04 3.21
N GLY A 64 -6.32 8.68 2.00
CA GLY A 64 -6.88 9.24 0.77
C GLY A 64 -8.40 9.04 0.65
N LEU A 65 -8.91 7.88 1.04
CA LEU A 65 -10.35 7.60 1.10
C LEU A 65 -11.06 8.47 2.16
N SER A 66 -10.44 8.70 3.31
CA SER A 66 -10.97 9.60 4.33
C SER A 66 -11.05 11.03 3.82
N GLN A 67 -10.02 11.51 3.15
CA GLN A 67 -9.97 12.85 2.54
C GLN A 67 -11.04 13.05 1.45
N LEU A 68 -11.47 11.95 0.80
CA LEU A 68 -12.62 11.93 -0.12
C LEU A 68 -13.97 11.83 0.60
N GLY A 69 -14.01 11.93 1.93
CA GLY A 69 -15.23 11.97 2.75
C GLY A 69 -15.82 10.59 3.08
N ASN A 70 -15.07 9.51 2.90
CA ASN A 70 -15.57 8.17 3.24
C ASN A 70 -15.32 7.83 4.72
N LYS A 71 -16.25 7.07 5.31
CA LYS A 71 -16.04 6.48 6.63
C LYS A 71 -15.19 5.22 6.52
N VAL A 72 -13.97 5.27 7.00
CA VAL A 72 -12.95 4.25 6.85
C VAL A 72 -12.28 3.87 8.17
N GLY A 73 -11.61 2.73 8.17
CA GLY A 73 -10.83 2.28 9.32
C GLY A 73 -9.57 1.55 8.90
N PHE A 74 -8.68 1.34 9.85
CA PHE A 74 -7.41 0.68 9.62
C PHE A 74 -7.06 -0.27 10.77
N ILE A 75 -6.53 -1.44 10.43
CA ILE A 75 -5.89 -2.40 11.32
C ILE A 75 -4.43 -2.50 10.90
N GLY A 76 -3.53 -2.23 11.83
CA GLY A 76 -2.10 -2.40 11.64
C GLY A 76 -1.44 -2.42 13.01
N LYS A 77 -0.44 -3.27 13.18
CA LYS A 77 0.17 -3.53 14.48
C LYS A 77 1.32 -2.56 14.76
N VAL A 78 1.23 -1.86 15.90
CA VAL A 78 2.30 -0.99 16.43
C VAL A 78 2.62 -1.41 17.87
N ASN A 79 3.81 -1.04 18.37
CA ASN A 79 4.15 -1.19 19.77
C ASN A 79 3.54 -0.04 20.60
N ASP A 80 3.42 -0.24 21.89
CA ASP A 80 3.13 0.83 22.85
C ASP A 80 4.42 1.62 23.16
N ASP A 81 4.89 2.34 22.16
CA ASP A 81 6.03 3.25 22.17
C ASP A 81 5.68 4.61 21.55
N ASP A 82 6.62 5.56 21.59
CA ASP A 82 6.40 6.93 21.08
C ASP A 82 6.02 6.96 19.60
N LEU A 83 6.60 6.07 18.78
CA LEU A 83 6.27 5.98 17.35
C LEU A 83 4.90 5.38 17.13
N GLY A 84 4.51 4.37 17.90
CA GLY A 84 3.16 3.79 17.88
C GLY A 84 2.10 4.82 18.30
N GLN A 85 2.40 5.67 19.28
CA GLN A 85 1.51 6.77 19.65
C GLN A 85 1.40 7.83 18.54
N LYS A 86 2.52 8.19 17.91
CA LYS A 86 2.52 9.09 16.75
C LYS A 86 1.71 8.53 15.59
N TYR A 87 1.87 7.22 15.30
CA TYR A 87 1.13 6.53 14.25
C TYR A 87 -0.39 6.63 14.46
N GLU A 88 -0.86 6.24 15.63
CA GLU A 88 -2.29 6.30 15.97
C GLU A 88 -2.85 7.73 15.89
N ASN A 89 -2.11 8.70 16.45
CA ASN A 89 -2.51 10.11 16.41
C ASN A 89 -2.56 10.66 14.97
N GLY A 90 -1.61 10.22 14.12
CA GLY A 90 -1.58 10.58 12.70
C GLY A 90 -2.84 10.11 11.96
N LEU A 91 -3.25 8.86 12.15
CA LEU A 91 -4.49 8.34 11.56
C LEU A 91 -5.74 9.04 12.10
N LYS A 92 -5.80 9.34 13.41
CA LYS A 92 -6.92 10.05 14.02
C LYS A 92 -7.09 11.47 13.46
N LYS A 93 -6.00 12.18 13.19
CA LYS A 93 -6.04 13.52 12.56
C LYS A 93 -6.68 13.46 11.16
N GLU A 94 -6.49 12.35 10.46
CA GLU A 94 -7.07 12.11 9.14
C GLU A 94 -8.47 11.50 9.21
N ASN A 95 -9.12 11.48 10.37
CA ASN A 95 -10.45 10.88 10.61
C ASN A 95 -10.54 9.40 10.22
N VAL A 96 -9.47 8.64 10.42
CA VAL A 96 -9.42 7.19 10.23
C VAL A 96 -9.65 6.50 11.57
N ASP A 97 -10.65 5.62 11.64
CA ASP A 97 -10.88 4.76 12.81
C ASP A 97 -9.77 3.71 12.91
N TYR A 98 -9.09 3.63 14.05
CA TYR A 98 -7.99 2.70 14.27
C TYR A 98 -8.43 1.54 15.18
N PHE A 99 -8.35 0.30 14.66
CA PHE A 99 -8.92 -0.90 15.31
C PHE A 99 -7.87 -1.85 15.90
N TYR A 100 -6.68 -1.37 16.20
CA TYR A 100 -5.67 -2.14 16.92
C TYR A 100 -5.48 -1.56 18.33
N SER A 101 -5.59 -2.42 19.34
CA SER A 101 -5.31 -2.03 20.73
C SER A 101 -3.83 -2.20 21.02
N LYS A 102 -3.11 -1.10 21.17
CA LYS A 102 -1.67 -1.12 21.47
C LYS A 102 -1.39 -1.89 22.76
N LYS A 103 -0.34 -2.65 22.71
CA LYS A 103 0.23 -3.38 23.84
C LYS A 103 1.75 -3.36 23.71
N ARG A 104 2.43 -3.61 24.81
CA ARG A 104 3.89 -3.72 24.82
C ARG A 104 4.32 -4.95 24.04
N GLU A 105 5.06 -4.75 22.98
CA GLU A 105 5.60 -5.79 22.10
C GLU A 105 7.12 -5.90 22.28
N ILE A 106 7.71 -7.01 21.81
CA ILE A 106 9.16 -7.25 21.90
C ILE A 106 9.91 -6.32 20.92
N LEU A 107 9.38 -6.18 19.69
CA LEU A 107 9.98 -5.32 18.66
C LEU A 107 9.37 -3.91 18.73
N PRO A 108 10.13 -2.86 18.43
CA PRO A 108 9.61 -1.50 18.33
C PRO A 108 8.62 -1.38 17.16
N THR A 109 7.88 -0.28 17.14
CA THR A 109 7.01 0.09 16.00
C THR A 109 7.80 0.10 14.70
N GLY A 110 7.21 -0.41 13.64
CA GLY A 110 7.79 -0.47 12.30
C GLY A 110 8.13 0.93 11.78
N THR A 111 9.28 1.06 11.14
CA THR A 111 9.81 2.36 10.71
C THR A 111 10.48 2.25 9.36
N CYS A 112 10.28 3.24 8.50
CA CYS A 112 10.99 3.38 7.23
C CYS A 112 11.84 4.65 7.24
N LEU A 113 13.16 4.52 7.03
CA LEU A 113 14.01 5.67 6.76
C LEU A 113 13.82 6.08 5.30
N ILE A 114 13.34 7.29 5.09
CA ILE A 114 13.21 7.93 3.78
C ILE A 114 14.43 8.84 3.61
N LEU A 115 15.43 8.37 2.86
CA LEU A 115 16.68 9.08 2.61
C LEU A 115 16.56 9.87 1.31
N ILE A 116 16.51 11.20 1.42
CA ILE A 116 16.33 12.11 0.28
C ILE A 116 17.68 12.71 -0.10
N THR A 117 18.11 12.47 -1.34
CA THR A 117 19.33 13.05 -1.91
C THR A 117 19.07 14.43 -2.55
N PRO A 118 20.14 15.25 -2.85
CA PRO A 118 19.96 16.61 -3.37
C PRO A 118 19.18 16.74 -4.68
N ASP A 119 19.12 15.67 -5.49
CA ASP A 119 18.32 15.57 -6.71
C ASP A 119 16.85 15.15 -6.44
N SER A 120 16.45 15.13 -5.16
CA SER A 120 15.12 14.74 -4.69
C SER A 120 14.77 13.26 -4.86
N GLU A 121 15.74 12.40 -5.21
CA GLU A 121 15.54 10.95 -5.23
C GLU A 121 15.45 10.39 -3.81
N ARG A 122 14.65 9.32 -3.67
CA ARG A 122 14.38 8.68 -2.39
C ARG A 122 14.90 7.25 -2.36
N THR A 123 15.64 6.95 -1.30
CA THR A 123 16.06 5.59 -0.97
C THR A 123 15.44 5.20 0.36
N MET A 124 14.80 4.06 0.40
CA MET A 124 14.02 3.61 1.56
C MET A 124 14.70 2.43 2.25
N CYS A 125 14.83 2.51 3.58
CA CYS A 125 15.31 1.41 4.42
C CYS A 125 14.23 1.08 5.43
N THR A 126 13.53 -0.05 5.24
CA THR A 126 12.36 -0.41 6.04
C THR A 126 12.71 -1.50 7.05
N PHE A 127 12.52 -1.19 8.33
CA PHE A 127 12.47 -2.13 9.43
C PHE A 127 11.02 -2.37 9.80
N LEU A 128 10.50 -3.57 9.53
CA LEU A 128 9.08 -3.89 9.75
C LEU A 128 8.70 -3.89 11.23
N GLY A 129 9.63 -4.20 12.14
CA GLY A 129 9.37 -4.20 13.57
C GLY A 129 8.12 -5.00 13.94
N THR A 130 7.32 -4.42 14.81
CA THR A 130 6.04 -5.02 15.26
C THR A 130 5.02 -5.16 14.14
N ALA A 131 5.03 -4.30 13.11
CA ALA A 131 4.08 -4.36 12.01
C ALA A 131 4.13 -5.72 11.28
N GLY A 132 5.33 -6.25 11.02
CA GLY A 132 5.52 -7.57 10.40
C GLY A 132 5.17 -8.77 11.29
N LYS A 133 4.64 -8.52 12.51
CA LYS A 133 4.23 -9.55 13.49
C LYS A 133 2.72 -9.55 13.76
N ILE A 134 1.94 -8.94 12.89
CA ILE A 134 0.49 -9.03 12.97
C ILE A 134 0.04 -10.47 12.78
N ASN A 135 -0.97 -10.90 13.54
CA ASN A 135 -1.51 -12.25 13.43
C ASN A 135 -3.04 -12.25 13.60
N GLU A 136 -3.65 -13.41 13.55
CA GLU A 136 -5.11 -13.56 13.64
C GLU A 136 -5.73 -12.95 14.91
N ASN A 137 -4.99 -12.89 16.03
CA ASN A 137 -5.51 -12.33 17.29
C ASN A 137 -5.55 -10.80 17.27
N ASP A 138 -4.78 -10.17 16.40
CA ASP A 138 -4.72 -8.72 16.23
C ASP A 138 -5.83 -8.20 15.30
N VAL A 139 -6.57 -9.10 14.63
CA VAL A 139 -7.60 -8.77 13.65
C VAL A 139 -9.00 -8.81 14.29
N ASP A 140 -9.64 -7.65 14.38
CA ASP A 140 -11.01 -7.53 14.90
C ASP A 140 -12.06 -7.96 13.87
N VAL A 141 -12.69 -9.09 14.12
CA VAL A 141 -13.71 -9.67 13.22
C VAL A 141 -14.96 -8.79 13.12
N ASN A 142 -15.31 -8.05 14.17
CA ASN A 142 -16.51 -7.20 14.12
C ASN A 142 -16.29 -6.03 13.15
N SER A 143 -15.11 -5.40 13.17
CA SER A 143 -14.77 -4.34 12.22
C SER A 143 -14.76 -4.85 10.78
N ILE A 144 -14.24 -6.08 10.55
CA ILE A 144 -14.26 -6.73 9.24
C ILE A 144 -15.71 -6.91 8.75
N LYS A 145 -16.56 -7.58 9.53
CA LYS A 145 -17.96 -7.86 9.16
C LYS A 145 -18.80 -6.61 8.94
N ASN A 146 -18.46 -5.52 9.64
CA ASN A 146 -19.15 -4.23 9.52
C ASN A 146 -18.57 -3.32 8.42
N SER A 147 -17.61 -3.82 7.62
CA SER A 147 -17.09 -3.12 6.44
C SER A 147 -17.70 -3.70 5.16
N GLU A 148 -17.84 -2.85 4.13
CA GLU A 148 -18.29 -3.31 2.81
C GLU A 148 -17.14 -4.00 2.07
N ILE A 149 -15.91 -3.46 2.22
CA ILE A 149 -14.69 -3.98 1.61
C ILE A 149 -13.58 -4.02 2.66
N VAL A 150 -12.82 -5.10 2.69
CA VAL A 150 -11.50 -5.16 3.33
C VAL A 150 -10.44 -4.96 2.26
N PHE A 151 -9.53 -4.00 2.48
CA PHE A 151 -8.42 -3.70 1.58
C PHE A 151 -7.09 -4.13 2.19
N LEU A 152 -6.37 -4.99 1.48
CA LEU A 152 -5.13 -5.65 1.91
C LEU A 152 -3.93 -5.18 1.06
N GLU A 153 -2.72 -5.38 1.56
CA GLU A 153 -1.48 -5.09 0.82
C GLU A 153 -0.54 -6.30 0.74
N GLY A 154 0.12 -6.45 -0.40
CA GLY A 154 1.11 -7.50 -0.62
C GLY A 154 2.33 -7.39 0.30
N TYR A 155 2.72 -6.18 0.69
CA TYR A 155 3.82 -5.93 1.62
C TYR A 155 3.63 -6.57 2.99
N LEU A 156 2.39 -6.72 3.45
CA LEU A 156 2.09 -7.35 4.74
C LEU A 156 2.09 -8.87 4.64
N TRP A 157 1.74 -9.41 3.46
CA TRP A 157 1.61 -10.86 3.33
C TRP A 157 2.97 -11.53 3.48
N ASP A 158 3.10 -12.41 4.45
CA ASP A 158 4.24 -13.31 4.62
C ASP A 158 3.76 -14.62 5.26
N GLU A 159 4.50 -15.72 5.05
CA GLU A 159 4.18 -16.99 5.68
C GLU A 159 4.33 -16.89 7.21
N GLY A 160 3.48 -17.60 7.92
CA GLY A 160 3.44 -17.55 9.38
C GLY A 160 2.37 -16.61 9.93
N GLU A 161 2.74 -15.71 10.84
CA GLU A 161 1.80 -14.85 11.56
C GLU A 161 0.99 -13.92 10.66
N PRO A 162 1.58 -13.14 9.72
CA PRO A 162 0.82 -12.26 8.83
C PRO A 162 -0.17 -13.01 7.96
N LYS A 163 0.20 -14.19 7.45
CA LYS A 163 -0.73 -15.03 6.68
C LYS A 163 -1.98 -15.40 7.46
N SER A 164 -1.85 -15.69 8.77
CA SER A 164 -3.00 -16.02 9.61
C SER A 164 -3.97 -14.85 9.75
N ALA A 165 -3.44 -13.61 9.83
CA ALA A 165 -4.26 -12.39 9.81
C ALA A 165 -5.02 -12.23 8.49
N PHE A 166 -4.34 -12.46 7.34
CA PHE A 166 -4.95 -12.44 6.01
C PHE A 166 -6.06 -13.47 5.87
N ASP A 167 -5.79 -14.72 6.22
CA ASP A 167 -6.76 -15.81 6.10
C ASP A 167 -8.01 -15.52 6.95
N LYS A 168 -7.82 -14.96 8.17
CA LYS A 168 -8.93 -14.54 9.03
C LYS A 168 -9.71 -13.37 8.43
N ALA A 169 -9.02 -12.38 7.87
CA ALA A 169 -9.64 -11.23 7.24
C ALA A 169 -10.47 -11.65 6.03
N ILE A 170 -9.89 -12.41 5.10
CA ILE A 170 -10.57 -12.91 3.89
C ILE A 170 -11.79 -13.76 4.26
N LYS A 171 -11.66 -14.66 5.23
CA LYS A 171 -12.76 -15.55 5.67
C LYS A 171 -13.97 -14.80 6.21
N ASN A 172 -13.78 -13.64 6.82
CA ASN A 172 -14.84 -12.88 7.50
C ASN A 172 -15.31 -11.64 6.73
N SER A 173 -14.71 -11.34 5.58
CA SER A 173 -15.03 -10.17 4.76
C SER A 173 -16.27 -10.40 3.90
N ASN A 174 -17.00 -9.31 3.61
CA ASN A 174 -18.05 -9.29 2.60
C ASN A 174 -17.45 -9.25 1.19
N ARG A 175 -16.43 -8.41 0.99
CA ARG A 175 -15.60 -8.29 -0.23
C ARG A 175 -14.16 -8.01 0.13
N VAL A 176 -13.25 -8.48 -0.71
CA VAL A 176 -11.80 -8.29 -0.50
C VAL A 176 -11.17 -7.61 -1.71
N ALA A 177 -10.50 -6.51 -1.46
CA ALA A 177 -9.59 -5.89 -2.41
C ALA A 177 -8.14 -6.07 -1.92
N MET A 178 -7.18 -6.17 -2.82
CA MET A 178 -5.77 -6.25 -2.48
C MET A 178 -4.91 -5.53 -3.52
N SER A 179 -3.90 -4.79 -3.06
CA SER A 179 -2.77 -4.34 -3.88
C SER A 179 -1.68 -5.41 -3.88
N LEU A 180 -1.11 -5.72 -5.05
CA LEU A 180 0.07 -6.60 -5.15
C LEU A 180 1.33 -5.91 -4.62
N SER A 181 1.30 -4.59 -4.50
CA SER A 181 2.23 -3.69 -3.81
C SER A 181 3.58 -3.46 -4.50
N ASP A 182 4.30 -4.51 -4.86
CA ASP A 182 5.63 -4.40 -5.45
C ASP A 182 6.02 -5.69 -6.17
N LEU A 183 6.86 -5.57 -7.19
CA LEU A 183 7.36 -6.69 -7.97
C LEU A 183 8.06 -7.73 -7.08
N PHE A 184 8.84 -7.30 -6.08
CA PHE A 184 9.53 -8.21 -5.18
C PHE A 184 8.54 -9.04 -4.32
N CYS A 185 7.40 -8.47 -3.92
CA CYS A 185 6.34 -9.19 -3.22
C CYS A 185 5.74 -10.27 -4.11
N VAL A 186 5.47 -9.91 -5.38
CA VAL A 186 4.95 -10.85 -6.38
C VAL A 186 5.91 -12.01 -6.61
N GLU A 187 7.19 -11.73 -6.85
CA GLU A 187 8.21 -12.77 -7.10
C GLU A 187 8.37 -13.70 -5.90
N ARG A 188 8.40 -13.14 -4.69
CA ARG A 188 8.56 -13.89 -3.44
C ARG A 188 7.36 -14.79 -3.13
N HIS A 189 6.15 -14.33 -3.44
CA HIS A 189 4.90 -14.99 -3.04
C HIS A 189 4.02 -15.42 -4.21
N LYS A 190 4.59 -15.56 -5.40
CA LYS A 190 3.91 -15.75 -6.68
C LYS A 190 2.75 -16.75 -6.64
N LYS A 191 3.00 -17.97 -6.16
CA LYS A 191 1.97 -19.04 -6.11
C LYS A 191 0.79 -18.66 -5.23
N HIS A 192 1.06 -18.01 -4.09
CA HIS A 192 0.03 -17.59 -3.14
C HIS A 192 -0.78 -16.43 -3.70
N PHE A 193 -0.10 -15.42 -4.27
CA PHE A 193 -0.77 -14.27 -4.88
C PHE A 193 -1.62 -14.68 -6.08
N LEU A 194 -1.11 -15.58 -6.93
CA LEU A 194 -1.90 -16.10 -8.05
C LEU A 194 -3.18 -16.80 -7.56
N ASN A 195 -3.08 -17.63 -6.52
CA ASN A 195 -4.27 -18.26 -5.92
C ASN A 195 -5.23 -17.24 -5.30
N LEU A 196 -4.72 -16.19 -4.64
CA LEU A 196 -5.55 -15.12 -4.11
C LEU A 196 -6.31 -14.40 -5.24
N VAL A 197 -5.61 -13.97 -6.28
CA VAL A 197 -6.19 -13.26 -7.42
C VAL A 197 -7.25 -14.11 -8.14
N GLN A 198 -6.98 -15.37 -8.36
CA GLN A 198 -7.91 -16.25 -9.07
C GLN A 198 -9.14 -16.65 -8.24
N ASN A 199 -8.99 -16.82 -6.92
CA ASN A 199 -9.99 -17.55 -6.13
C ASN A 199 -10.55 -16.79 -4.92
N LYS A 200 -9.90 -15.71 -4.43
CA LYS A 200 -10.24 -15.10 -3.14
C LYS A 200 -10.54 -13.62 -3.21
N LEU A 201 -9.87 -12.87 -4.07
CA LEU A 201 -10.02 -11.42 -4.16
C LEU A 201 -11.18 -11.07 -5.09
N ASP A 202 -11.96 -10.06 -4.73
CA ASP A 202 -12.96 -9.46 -5.60
C ASP A 202 -12.35 -8.39 -6.51
N ILE A 203 -11.37 -7.65 -5.99
CA ILE A 203 -10.65 -6.59 -6.71
C ILE A 203 -9.15 -6.75 -6.47
N THR A 204 -8.36 -6.77 -7.53
CA THR A 204 -6.90 -6.75 -7.47
C THR A 204 -6.36 -5.46 -8.08
N PHE A 205 -5.50 -4.76 -7.35
CA PHE A 205 -4.72 -3.63 -7.86
C PHE A 205 -3.29 -4.08 -8.12
N ALA A 206 -2.78 -3.74 -9.29
CA ALA A 206 -1.39 -4.01 -9.67
C ALA A 206 -0.90 -2.94 -10.66
N ASN A 207 0.42 -2.78 -10.78
CA ASN A 207 0.98 -2.16 -11.96
C ASN A 207 1.22 -3.22 -13.06
N GLU A 208 1.56 -2.75 -14.29
CA GLU A 208 1.78 -3.64 -15.43
C GLU A 208 2.90 -4.66 -15.19
N GLN A 209 3.96 -4.27 -14.47
CA GLN A 209 5.08 -5.17 -14.16
C GLN A 209 4.70 -6.24 -13.15
N GLU A 210 3.98 -5.86 -12.10
CA GLU A 210 3.52 -6.77 -11.05
C GLU A 210 2.61 -7.86 -11.61
N ILE A 211 1.58 -7.47 -12.37
CA ILE A 211 0.62 -8.46 -12.91
C ILE A 211 1.26 -9.32 -14.01
N SER A 212 2.14 -8.74 -14.83
CA SER A 212 2.89 -9.51 -15.83
C SER A 212 3.82 -10.54 -15.19
N SER A 213 4.53 -10.16 -14.13
CA SER A 213 5.37 -11.09 -13.36
C SER A 213 4.55 -12.19 -12.70
N LEU A 214 3.37 -11.84 -12.15
CA LEU A 214 2.49 -12.81 -11.48
C LEU A 214 2.10 -13.98 -12.38
N ILE A 215 1.84 -13.72 -13.66
CA ILE A 215 1.34 -14.70 -14.62
C ILE A 215 2.37 -15.11 -15.67
N ASP A 216 3.63 -14.69 -15.55
CA ASP A 216 4.71 -14.90 -16.54
C ASP A 216 4.39 -14.33 -17.95
N ALA A 217 3.57 -13.28 -18.01
CA ALA A 217 3.22 -12.66 -19.29
C ALA A 217 4.42 -12.04 -19.99
N LYS A 218 4.48 -12.21 -21.29
CA LYS A 218 5.51 -11.59 -22.17
C LYS A 218 4.96 -10.36 -22.90
N LYS A 219 3.65 -10.24 -23.00
CA LYS A 219 2.93 -9.15 -23.66
C LYS A 219 1.70 -8.79 -22.84
N PHE A 220 1.30 -7.53 -22.91
CA PHE A 220 0.17 -7.04 -22.13
C PHE A 220 -1.17 -7.68 -22.53
N GLU A 221 -1.30 -8.14 -23.78
CA GLU A 221 -2.48 -8.88 -24.25
C GLU A 221 -2.72 -10.19 -23.46
N GLU A 222 -1.66 -10.79 -22.92
CA GLU A 222 -1.77 -11.98 -22.07
C GLU A 222 -2.35 -11.62 -20.69
N VAL A 223 -2.05 -10.42 -20.17
CA VAL A 223 -2.68 -9.88 -18.95
C VAL A 223 -4.17 -9.64 -19.17
N VAL A 224 -4.53 -9.07 -20.33
CA VAL A 224 -5.93 -8.85 -20.70
C VAL A 224 -6.67 -10.18 -20.79
N ALA A 225 -6.09 -11.17 -21.50
CA ALA A 225 -6.69 -12.49 -21.64
C ALA A 225 -6.85 -13.20 -20.28
N PHE A 226 -5.86 -13.08 -19.37
CA PHE A 226 -5.95 -13.61 -18.01
C PHE A 226 -7.10 -12.95 -17.23
N GLY A 227 -7.22 -11.61 -17.28
CA GLY A 227 -8.29 -10.88 -16.62
C GLY A 227 -9.69 -11.29 -17.14
N GLN A 228 -9.84 -11.52 -18.43
CA GLN A 228 -11.09 -11.98 -19.02
C GLN A 228 -11.45 -13.44 -18.67
N GLN A 229 -10.47 -14.24 -18.27
CA GLN A 229 -10.71 -15.61 -17.81
C GLN A 229 -11.15 -15.68 -16.34
N THR A 230 -10.98 -14.59 -15.60
CA THR A 230 -11.38 -14.51 -14.19
C THR A 230 -12.78 -13.88 -14.07
N GLU A 231 -13.53 -14.29 -13.05
CA GLU A 231 -14.77 -13.60 -12.66
C GLU A 231 -14.49 -12.40 -11.74
N ARG A 232 -13.20 -12.05 -11.57
CA ARG A 232 -12.71 -11.05 -10.65
C ARG A 232 -12.34 -9.77 -11.40
N LEU A 233 -12.29 -8.68 -10.68
CA LEU A 233 -11.93 -7.39 -11.23
C LEU A 233 -10.45 -7.13 -11.03
N ILE A 234 -9.71 -6.99 -12.13
CA ILE A 234 -8.28 -6.66 -12.13
C ILE A 234 -8.11 -5.23 -12.61
N ILE A 235 -7.49 -4.39 -11.79
CA ILE A 235 -7.19 -2.99 -12.08
C ILE A 235 -5.69 -2.86 -12.26
N VAL A 236 -5.26 -2.41 -13.43
CA VAL A 236 -3.84 -2.28 -13.77
C VAL A 236 -3.49 -0.83 -14.06
N THR A 237 -2.53 -0.29 -13.33
CA THR A 237 -1.91 1.00 -13.63
C THR A 237 -0.74 0.81 -14.59
N ARG A 238 -0.59 1.70 -15.57
CA ARG A 238 0.35 1.56 -16.69
C ARG A 238 1.18 2.83 -16.94
N GLY A 239 1.41 3.60 -15.87
CA GLY A 239 2.15 4.86 -15.93
C GLY A 239 1.56 5.83 -16.97
N GLU A 240 2.35 6.24 -17.95
CA GLU A 240 1.93 7.15 -19.02
C GLU A 240 0.83 6.58 -19.91
N ASN A 241 0.68 5.26 -19.95
CA ASN A 241 -0.36 4.56 -20.71
C ASN A 241 -1.70 4.51 -19.95
N GLY A 242 -1.80 5.20 -18.80
CA GLY A 242 -3.04 5.29 -18.03
C GLY A 242 -3.33 4.07 -17.17
N SER A 243 -4.58 3.65 -17.17
CA SER A 243 -5.04 2.50 -16.37
C SER A 243 -6.13 1.72 -17.08
N ILE A 244 -6.31 0.46 -16.67
CA ILE A 244 -7.28 -0.44 -17.28
C ILE A 244 -7.95 -1.28 -16.19
N ALA A 245 -9.25 -1.49 -16.32
CA ALA A 245 -10.03 -2.41 -15.54
C ALA A 245 -10.47 -3.58 -16.43
N ILE A 246 -10.21 -4.79 -15.99
CA ILE A 246 -10.45 -6.01 -16.76
C ILE A 246 -11.26 -6.99 -15.90
N ASN A 247 -12.33 -7.51 -16.44
CA ASN A 247 -13.01 -8.68 -15.94
C ASN A 247 -13.56 -9.50 -17.12
N LYS A 248 -14.30 -10.57 -16.84
CA LYS A 248 -14.88 -11.46 -17.85
C LYS A 248 -15.71 -10.75 -18.91
N ASP A 249 -16.48 -9.73 -18.50
CA ASP A 249 -17.52 -9.12 -19.33
C ASP A 249 -17.04 -7.87 -20.05
N GLN A 250 -16.01 -7.19 -19.54
CA GLN A 250 -15.62 -5.88 -20.06
C GLN A 250 -14.16 -5.54 -19.82
N ILE A 251 -13.64 -4.72 -20.71
CA ILE A 251 -12.32 -4.08 -20.65
C ILE A 251 -12.58 -2.58 -20.75
N ILE A 252 -12.16 -1.81 -19.75
CA ILE A 252 -12.35 -0.36 -19.70
C ILE A 252 -11.02 0.30 -19.46
N GLU A 253 -10.59 1.15 -20.38
CA GLU A 253 -9.35 1.92 -20.29
C GLU A 253 -9.63 3.36 -19.86
N CYS A 254 -8.70 3.95 -19.14
CA CYS A 254 -8.67 5.36 -18.77
C CYS A 254 -7.28 5.92 -19.08
N GLU A 255 -7.23 7.02 -19.82
CA GLU A 255 -5.98 7.68 -20.16
C GLU A 255 -5.33 8.33 -18.95
N SER A 256 -4.00 8.44 -18.96
CA SER A 256 -3.25 9.24 -17.99
C SER A 256 -3.48 10.73 -18.20
N LYS A 257 -3.31 11.53 -17.15
CA LYS A 257 -3.23 12.99 -17.28
C LYS A 257 -1.90 13.38 -17.92
N LYS A 258 -1.95 14.42 -18.74
CA LYS A 258 -0.78 14.98 -19.43
C LYS A 258 -0.27 16.23 -18.69
N ASP A 259 0.94 16.65 -19.02
CA ASP A 259 1.56 17.91 -18.57
C ASP A 259 1.61 18.07 -17.05
N LEU A 260 1.93 16.97 -16.33
CA LEU A 260 2.08 16.96 -14.87
C LEU A 260 3.50 17.40 -14.46
N ASP A 261 3.59 18.25 -13.43
CA ASP A 261 4.86 18.61 -12.77
C ASP A 261 5.21 17.52 -11.72
N ILE A 262 5.79 16.41 -12.19
CA ILE A 262 6.10 15.26 -11.37
C ILE A 262 7.26 15.59 -10.42
N LYS A 263 6.99 15.50 -9.11
CA LYS A 263 7.98 15.71 -8.04
C LYS A 263 8.35 14.43 -7.31
N ASP A 264 7.39 13.53 -7.14
CA ASP A 264 7.58 12.32 -6.34
C ASP A 264 6.52 11.27 -6.71
N LEU A 265 6.94 10.07 -7.07
CA LEU A 265 6.03 8.98 -7.43
C LEU A 265 5.52 8.18 -6.23
N THR A 266 6.00 8.49 -5.01
CA THR A 266 5.58 7.80 -3.78
C THR A 266 4.08 7.96 -3.55
N GLY A 267 3.38 6.86 -3.30
CA GLY A 267 1.94 6.87 -3.05
C GLY A 267 1.07 6.96 -4.30
N ALA A 268 1.64 6.99 -5.52
CA ALA A 268 0.86 7.02 -6.76
C ALA A 268 -0.15 5.87 -6.84
N GLY A 269 0.30 4.64 -6.59
CA GLY A 269 -0.54 3.45 -6.56
C GLY A 269 -1.53 3.46 -5.39
N ASP A 270 -1.09 3.94 -4.22
CA ASP A 270 -1.93 4.03 -3.02
C ASP A 270 -3.12 4.97 -3.23
N LEU A 271 -2.85 6.16 -3.77
CA LEU A 271 -3.88 7.17 -4.03
C LEU A 271 -4.74 6.81 -5.25
N PHE A 272 -4.16 6.11 -6.24
CA PHE A 272 -4.97 5.53 -7.32
C PHE A 272 -6.00 4.55 -6.77
N ALA A 273 -5.59 3.60 -5.91
CA ALA A 273 -6.49 2.65 -5.28
C ALA A 273 -7.55 3.35 -4.42
N ALA A 274 -7.16 4.40 -3.67
CA ALA A 274 -8.10 5.21 -2.89
C ALA A 274 -9.19 5.85 -3.78
N GLY A 275 -8.80 6.51 -4.87
CA GLY A 275 -9.74 7.14 -5.80
C GLY A 275 -10.65 6.12 -6.48
N TYR A 276 -10.10 5.00 -6.94
CA TYR A 276 -10.87 3.91 -7.54
C TYR A 276 -11.90 3.34 -6.56
N LEU A 277 -11.45 2.96 -5.35
CA LEU A 277 -12.32 2.40 -4.31
C LEU A 277 -13.39 3.40 -3.87
N HIS A 278 -13.08 4.71 -3.81
CA HIS A 278 -14.09 5.74 -3.57
C HIS A 278 -15.21 5.69 -4.61
N GLY A 279 -14.87 5.66 -5.90
CA GLY A 279 -15.87 5.53 -6.97
C GLY A 279 -16.70 4.26 -6.82
N TYR A 280 -16.02 3.13 -6.63
CA TYR A 280 -16.65 1.81 -6.51
C TYR A 280 -17.69 1.72 -5.38
N ILE A 281 -17.35 2.17 -4.15
CA ILE A 281 -18.28 2.11 -3.00
C ILE A 281 -19.39 3.15 -3.04
N ASN A 282 -19.27 4.16 -3.91
CA ASN A 282 -20.31 5.16 -4.16
C ASN A 282 -21.09 4.90 -5.45
N ASN A 283 -20.97 3.67 -6.00
CA ASN A 283 -21.71 3.19 -7.17
C ASN A 283 -21.47 4.00 -8.45
N LEU A 284 -20.29 4.59 -8.61
CA LEU A 284 -19.85 5.13 -9.88
C LEU A 284 -19.59 3.99 -10.87
N THR A 285 -19.61 4.29 -12.15
CA THR A 285 -19.20 3.35 -13.19
C THR A 285 -17.71 2.98 -13.03
N ILE A 286 -17.28 1.86 -13.64
CA ILE A 286 -15.86 1.47 -13.63
C ILE A 286 -14.99 2.58 -14.25
N ARG A 287 -15.45 3.21 -15.34
CA ARG A 287 -14.74 4.32 -15.98
C ARG A 287 -14.58 5.50 -15.03
N GLU A 288 -15.67 5.97 -14.42
CA GLU A 288 -15.59 7.08 -13.45
C GLU A 288 -14.73 6.74 -12.25
N SER A 289 -14.71 5.47 -11.81
CA SER A 289 -13.83 5.01 -10.73
C SER A 289 -12.35 5.04 -11.15
N LEU A 290 -12.01 4.63 -12.39
CA LEU A 290 -10.65 4.77 -12.94
C LEU A 290 -10.23 6.24 -13.03
N GLU A 291 -11.12 7.12 -13.49
CA GLU A 291 -10.88 8.56 -13.58
C GLU A 291 -10.60 9.15 -12.18
N LYS A 292 -11.35 8.75 -11.15
CA LYS A 292 -11.09 9.15 -9.75
C LYS A 292 -9.73 8.65 -9.25
N GLY A 293 -9.36 7.40 -9.58
CA GLY A 293 -8.03 6.86 -9.30
C GLY A 293 -6.93 7.68 -9.94
N THR A 294 -7.09 7.96 -11.24
CA THR A 294 -6.15 8.79 -12.02
C THR A 294 -6.04 10.21 -11.46
N ASP A 295 -7.16 10.82 -11.04
CA ASP A 295 -7.17 12.15 -10.42
C ASP A 295 -6.36 12.19 -9.12
N MET A 296 -6.56 11.22 -8.24
CA MET A 296 -5.87 11.15 -6.95
C MET A 296 -4.37 10.88 -7.13
N SER A 297 -4.03 9.91 -7.98
CA SER A 297 -2.64 9.59 -8.32
C SER A 297 -1.92 10.80 -8.94
N SER A 298 -2.55 11.48 -9.91
CA SER A 298 -1.98 12.67 -10.55
C SER A 298 -1.75 13.83 -9.58
N LYS A 299 -2.58 13.99 -8.56
CA LYS A 299 -2.39 15.02 -7.54
C LYS A 299 -1.20 14.70 -6.62
N VAL A 300 -1.10 13.46 -6.14
CA VAL A 300 -0.06 13.11 -5.17
C VAL A 300 1.33 13.17 -5.79
N ILE A 301 1.49 12.78 -7.06
CA ILE A 301 2.82 12.80 -7.70
C ILE A 301 3.36 14.21 -8.01
N GLN A 302 2.55 15.25 -7.89
CA GLN A 302 2.96 16.64 -8.04
C GLN A 302 3.40 17.31 -6.72
N GLN A 303 3.48 16.56 -5.65
CA GLN A 303 3.98 17.00 -4.35
C GLN A 303 4.92 15.96 -3.75
N ILE A 304 5.61 16.29 -2.67
CA ILE A 304 6.49 15.37 -1.96
C ILE A 304 5.68 14.61 -0.91
N GLY A 305 5.78 13.28 -0.90
CA GLY A 305 5.11 12.39 0.05
C GLY A 305 3.93 11.62 -0.53
N ALA A 306 3.52 10.59 0.20
CA ALA A 306 2.52 9.62 -0.25
C ALA A 306 1.06 10.02 0.04
N ARG A 307 0.82 11.19 0.63
CA ARG A 307 -0.53 11.69 1.02
C ARG A 307 -0.75 13.10 0.50
N LEU A 308 -1.99 13.41 0.18
CA LEU A 308 -2.37 14.78 -0.19
C LEU A 308 -2.32 15.69 1.05
N ILE A 309 -1.79 16.90 0.84
CA ILE A 309 -1.66 17.96 1.88
C ILE A 309 -2.84 18.92 1.74
#